data_f5b9a26d238130eb7a060857cd1284cd
#
_entry.id   f5b9a26d238130eb7a060857cd1284cd
#
_cell.length_a   1.000
_cell.length_b   1.000
_cell.length_c   1.000
_cell.angle_alpha   90.00
_cell.angle_beta   90.00
_cell.angle_gamma   90.00
#
_symmetry.space_group_name_H-M   'P 1'
#
loop_
_entity.id
_entity.type
_entity.pdbx_description
1 polymer ?
#
loop_
_entity_poly.entity_id
_entity_poly.type
_entity_poly.pdbx_seq_one_letter_code
_entity_poly.pdbx_strand_id
1 'polypeptide(L)'
;MPRLNIAIVGAGMIGAVHRRAAMLAGAEVRGVCASTPERSREVADQWNVSRAYGGIDDVIADSLVQVVHICTPNALHKPYAEAALRAGKHVVCEKPLATSVDDAATLAETARRTHLVATVPFVYRYHPVVREARARIAAGELGPLRLIHGSYLQDWLMDAGANNWRVDPRQGGPSRVFADIGSHWCDLVEWVGGQRFAEVSAMFATVVPERAAASRQSFTVAASGGAMEAVSSEDVAAAMFRTREGVLANVTVSQVSPGRKNRLWFELDGSRASVSFDQEDSERLWLGYADHSECFVRDPSAGSAEQRRLAVLPAGHAQGYAQCFEAFVADTYAAIRGERPEGLPTFDDGLRAARITDRVVASATSRHWLDIED
;
A
#
# COMPACT_ATOMS: atom_id res chain seq x y z
N MET A 1 19.80 21.85 -2.08
CA MET A 1 18.45 22.23 -2.54
C MET A 1 17.63 22.66 -1.35
N PRO A 2 16.67 23.58 -1.47
CA PRO A 2 15.79 23.94 -0.36
C PRO A 2 14.99 22.73 0.12
N ARG A 3 14.71 22.70 1.43
CA ARG A 3 13.88 21.64 2.03
C ARG A 3 12.44 21.78 1.52
N LEU A 4 11.80 20.65 1.25
CA LEU A 4 10.37 20.64 0.96
C LEU A 4 9.57 20.87 2.25
N ASN A 5 8.63 21.79 2.20
CA ASN A 5 7.66 22.00 3.28
C ASN A 5 6.44 21.11 3.06
N ILE A 6 6.11 20.30 4.03
CA ILE A 6 5.00 19.36 3.93
C ILE A 6 3.97 19.55 5.03
N ALA A 7 2.75 19.15 4.76
CA ALA A 7 1.71 18.98 5.75
C ALA A 7 1.24 17.53 5.79
N ILE A 8 0.88 17.04 7.00
CA ILE A 8 0.31 15.71 7.20
C ILE A 8 -1.15 15.84 7.60
N VAL A 9 -2.03 15.24 6.81
CA VAL A 9 -3.48 15.20 7.03
C VAL A 9 -3.88 13.80 7.44
N GLY A 10 -4.27 13.65 8.72
CA GLY A 10 -4.47 12.37 9.39
C GLY A 10 -3.32 12.04 10.34
N ALA A 11 -3.57 12.14 11.64
CA ALA A 11 -2.57 12.02 12.71
C ALA A 11 -2.61 10.66 13.44
N GLY A 12 -3.05 9.61 12.73
CA GLY A 12 -3.04 8.24 13.22
C GLY A 12 -1.65 7.59 13.12
N MET A 13 -1.59 6.27 13.35
CA MET A 13 -0.36 5.48 13.27
C MET A 13 0.37 5.70 11.93
N ILE A 14 -0.36 5.64 10.80
CA ILE A 14 0.26 5.80 9.49
C ILE A 14 0.74 7.24 9.25
N GLY A 15 0.05 8.25 9.77
CA GLY A 15 0.51 9.64 9.73
C GLY A 15 1.85 9.84 10.44
N ALA A 16 2.08 9.14 11.56
CA ALA A 16 3.37 9.15 12.26
C ALA A 16 4.48 8.47 11.42
N VAL A 17 4.16 7.42 10.67
CA VAL A 17 5.09 6.77 9.74
C VAL A 17 5.47 7.73 8.61
N HIS A 18 4.50 8.41 8.00
CA HIS A 18 4.75 9.43 6.97
C HIS A 18 5.61 10.58 7.50
N ARG A 19 5.30 11.06 8.72
CA ARG A 19 6.10 12.12 9.37
C ARG A 19 7.57 11.71 9.48
N ARG A 20 7.82 10.51 10.03
CA ARG A 20 9.18 9.99 10.19
C ARG A 20 9.89 9.88 8.83
N ALA A 21 9.27 9.26 7.85
CA ALA A 21 9.83 9.09 6.52
C ALA A 21 10.14 10.44 5.84
N ALA A 22 9.22 11.41 5.96
CA ALA A 22 9.41 12.75 5.41
C ALA A 22 10.60 13.49 6.04
N MET A 23 10.74 13.41 7.36
CA MET A 23 11.88 14.02 8.06
C MET A 23 13.20 13.39 7.65
N LEU A 24 13.26 12.06 7.53
CA LEU A 24 14.46 11.35 7.08
C LEU A 24 14.80 11.63 5.62
N ALA A 25 13.79 11.89 4.76
CA ALA A 25 13.97 12.36 3.39
C ALA A 25 14.32 13.86 3.29
N GLY A 26 14.57 14.53 4.43
CA GLY A 26 15.03 15.90 4.51
C GLY A 26 13.94 16.98 4.34
N ALA A 27 12.65 16.63 4.46
CA ALA A 27 11.57 17.60 4.45
C ALA A 27 11.38 18.26 5.81
N GLU A 28 10.77 19.46 5.79
CA GLU A 28 10.26 20.13 6.96
C GLU A 28 8.76 19.84 7.12
N VAL A 29 8.38 19.20 8.21
CA VAL A 29 6.98 18.99 8.56
C VAL A 29 6.44 20.29 9.16
N ARG A 30 5.81 21.09 8.31
CA ARG A 30 5.31 22.41 8.68
C ARG A 30 4.13 22.34 9.64
N GLY A 31 3.26 21.32 9.45
CA GLY A 31 2.11 21.18 10.33
C GLY A 31 1.32 19.91 10.11
N VAL A 32 0.29 19.76 10.92
CA VAL A 32 -0.60 18.60 10.96
C VAL A 32 -2.06 19.04 10.98
N CYS A 33 -2.91 18.28 10.26
CA CYS A 33 -4.36 18.35 10.31
C CYS A 33 -4.89 17.01 10.84
N ALA A 34 -5.53 17.01 12.00
CA ALA A 34 -6.16 15.82 12.59
C ALA A 34 -7.69 15.85 12.43
N SER A 35 -8.41 14.97 13.10
CA SER A 35 -9.87 14.84 13.00
C SER A 35 -10.66 16.03 13.56
N THR A 36 -10.06 16.81 14.46
CA THR A 36 -10.62 18.07 14.99
C THR A 36 -9.51 19.10 15.17
N PRO A 37 -9.84 20.41 15.21
CA PRO A 37 -8.86 21.45 15.47
C PRO A 37 -8.14 21.28 16.83
N GLU A 38 -8.84 20.80 17.87
CA GLU A 38 -8.27 20.51 19.18
C GLU A 38 -7.22 19.42 19.07
N ARG A 39 -7.56 18.31 18.37
CA ARG A 39 -6.64 17.20 18.15
C ARG A 39 -5.44 17.63 17.29
N SER A 40 -5.65 18.51 16.32
CA SER A 40 -4.55 19.08 15.53
C SER A 40 -3.56 19.85 16.41
N ARG A 41 -4.03 20.62 17.39
CA ARG A 41 -3.17 21.33 18.35
C ARG A 41 -2.38 20.38 19.23
N GLU A 42 -3.06 19.40 19.83
CA GLU A 42 -2.40 18.38 20.67
C GLU A 42 -1.28 17.65 19.91
N VAL A 43 -1.57 17.23 18.67
CA VAL A 43 -0.58 16.52 17.85
C VAL A 43 0.54 17.43 17.38
N ALA A 44 0.24 18.68 17.04
CA ALA A 44 1.25 19.66 16.68
C ALA A 44 2.27 19.87 17.81
N ASP A 45 1.78 19.98 19.05
CA ASP A 45 2.63 20.10 20.24
C ASP A 45 3.46 18.82 20.45
N GLN A 46 2.83 17.62 20.36
CA GLN A 46 3.53 16.33 20.48
C GLN A 46 4.60 16.12 19.40
N TRP A 47 4.34 16.57 18.19
CA TRP A 47 5.26 16.46 17.07
C TRP A 47 6.27 17.58 16.96
N ASN A 48 6.12 18.62 17.79
CA ASN A 48 6.89 19.85 17.76
C ASN A 48 6.90 20.48 16.36
N VAL A 49 5.71 20.65 15.77
CA VAL A 49 5.51 21.29 14.47
C VAL A 49 4.81 22.63 14.63
N SER A 50 5.10 23.57 13.75
CA SER A 50 4.72 24.99 13.92
C SER A 50 3.24 25.29 13.64
N ARG A 51 2.51 24.39 12.95
CA ARG A 51 1.13 24.62 12.51
C ARG A 51 0.21 23.47 12.93
N ALA A 52 -0.91 23.84 13.53
CA ALA A 52 -2.08 22.99 13.72
C ALA A 52 -3.17 23.50 12.78
N TYR A 53 -3.48 22.74 11.73
CA TYR A 53 -4.52 23.12 10.77
C TYR A 53 -5.89 22.67 11.25
N GLY A 54 -6.91 23.51 11.06
CA GLY A 54 -8.30 23.24 11.43
C GLY A 54 -9.02 22.31 10.45
N GLY A 55 -8.54 22.23 9.20
CA GLY A 55 -9.10 21.41 8.14
C GLY A 55 -8.20 21.40 6.90
N ILE A 56 -8.63 20.68 5.85
CA ILE A 56 -7.89 20.59 4.59
C ILE A 56 -7.78 21.98 3.91
N ASP A 57 -8.78 22.82 4.05
CA ASP A 57 -8.78 24.15 3.44
C ASP A 57 -7.66 25.04 3.99
N ASP A 58 -7.36 24.95 5.28
CA ASP A 58 -6.22 25.65 5.88
C ASP A 58 -4.88 25.13 5.35
N VAL A 59 -4.79 23.81 5.12
CA VAL A 59 -3.57 23.18 4.56
C VAL A 59 -3.31 23.68 3.15
N ILE A 60 -4.34 23.67 2.29
CA ILE A 60 -4.19 24.08 0.88
C ILE A 60 -4.01 25.59 0.73
N ALA A 61 -4.53 26.39 1.66
CA ALA A 61 -4.37 27.85 1.69
C ALA A 61 -2.95 28.28 2.16
N ASP A 62 -2.22 27.42 2.87
CA ASP A 62 -0.83 27.73 3.27
C ASP A 62 0.10 27.65 2.03
N SER A 63 0.53 28.84 1.55
CA SER A 63 1.38 28.98 0.36
C SER A 63 2.77 28.33 0.54
N LEU A 64 3.22 28.11 1.75
CA LEU A 64 4.50 27.46 2.04
C LEU A 64 4.43 25.94 1.98
N VAL A 65 3.24 25.32 2.10
CA VAL A 65 3.08 23.87 1.94
C VAL A 65 3.22 23.52 0.46
N GLN A 66 4.16 22.64 0.14
CA GLN A 66 4.44 22.16 -1.21
C GLN A 66 3.89 20.74 -1.45
N VAL A 67 3.89 19.89 -0.40
CA VAL A 67 3.45 18.51 -0.47
C VAL A 67 2.45 18.21 0.64
N VAL A 68 1.36 17.54 0.31
CA VAL A 68 0.35 17.09 1.27
C VAL A 68 0.40 15.57 1.37
N HIS A 69 0.65 15.06 2.57
CA HIS A 69 0.52 13.64 2.87
C HIS A 69 -0.87 13.37 3.45
N ILE A 70 -1.67 12.56 2.75
CA ILE A 70 -3.05 12.23 3.13
C ILE A 70 -3.06 10.84 3.77
N CYS A 71 -3.32 10.81 5.07
CA CYS A 71 -3.25 9.64 5.96
C CYS A 71 -4.57 9.43 6.71
N THR A 72 -5.68 9.82 6.10
CA THR A 72 -7.05 9.79 6.63
C THR A 72 -7.71 8.43 6.40
N PRO A 73 -8.94 8.18 6.91
CA PRO A 73 -9.79 7.11 6.41
C PRO A 73 -10.08 7.24 4.91
N ASN A 74 -10.29 6.10 4.24
CA ASN A 74 -10.36 5.98 2.77
C ASN A 74 -11.36 6.95 2.10
N ALA A 75 -12.53 7.15 2.71
CA ALA A 75 -13.58 8.04 2.18
C ALA A 75 -13.12 9.51 2.01
N LEU A 76 -12.08 9.93 2.71
CA LEU A 76 -11.53 11.29 2.64
C LEU A 76 -10.37 11.43 1.65
N HIS A 77 -9.84 10.32 1.10
CA HIS A 77 -8.72 10.37 0.17
C HIS A 77 -9.04 11.21 -1.06
N LYS A 78 -10.17 10.88 -1.73
CA LYS A 78 -10.58 11.56 -2.97
C LYS A 78 -10.79 13.06 -2.79
N PRO A 79 -11.65 13.55 -1.89
CA PRO A 79 -11.89 14.99 -1.76
C PRO A 79 -10.62 15.75 -1.36
N TYR A 80 -9.77 15.19 -0.50
CA TYR A 80 -8.58 15.88 -0.02
C TYR A 80 -7.44 15.88 -1.05
N ALA A 81 -7.22 14.76 -1.75
CA ALA A 81 -6.21 14.68 -2.80
C ALA A 81 -6.55 15.59 -3.99
N GLU A 82 -7.83 15.61 -4.39
CA GLU A 82 -8.29 16.48 -5.48
C GLU A 82 -8.13 17.95 -5.12
N ALA A 83 -8.53 18.37 -3.89
CA ALA A 83 -8.37 19.72 -3.42
C ALA A 83 -6.90 20.14 -3.39
N ALA A 84 -6.00 19.29 -2.89
CA ALA A 84 -4.57 19.56 -2.83
C ALA A 84 -3.96 19.72 -4.24
N LEU A 85 -4.27 18.80 -5.18
CA LEU A 85 -3.81 18.87 -6.57
C LEU A 85 -4.30 20.15 -7.26
N ARG A 86 -5.59 20.49 -7.11
CA ARG A 86 -6.15 21.72 -7.68
C ARG A 86 -5.54 23.00 -7.11
N ALA A 87 -5.06 22.94 -5.87
CA ALA A 87 -4.34 24.02 -5.21
C ALA A 87 -2.83 24.07 -5.55
N GLY A 88 -2.37 23.23 -6.50
CA GLY A 88 -0.97 23.20 -6.94
C GLY A 88 -0.02 22.52 -5.97
N LYS A 89 -0.52 21.62 -5.09
CA LYS A 89 0.30 20.88 -4.15
C LYS A 89 0.59 19.46 -4.69
N HIS A 90 1.82 18.97 -4.54
CA HIS A 90 2.14 17.57 -4.71
C HIS A 90 1.43 16.73 -3.65
N VAL A 91 1.12 15.48 -3.96
CA VAL A 91 0.33 14.63 -3.05
C VAL A 91 0.98 13.28 -2.84
N VAL A 92 1.06 12.84 -1.60
CA VAL A 92 1.25 11.45 -1.20
C VAL A 92 -0.06 11.01 -0.53
N CYS A 93 -0.83 10.16 -1.21
CA CYS A 93 -2.12 9.70 -0.69
C CYS A 93 -2.07 8.24 -0.31
N GLU A 94 -2.49 7.91 0.91
CA GLU A 94 -2.61 6.52 1.35
C GLU A 94 -3.49 5.66 0.44
N LYS A 95 -3.24 4.37 0.46
CA LYS A 95 -4.03 3.36 -0.25
C LYS A 95 -5.25 2.91 0.59
N PRO A 96 -6.31 2.46 -0.06
CA PRO A 96 -6.60 2.57 -1.49
C PRO A 96 -6.73 4.03 -1.90
N LEU A 97 -6.34 4.36 -3.13
CA LEU A 97 -6.36 5.73 -3.63
C LEU A 97 -7.75 6.40 -3.49
N ALA A 98 -8.79 5.61 -3.73
CA ALA A 98 -10.19 5.99 -3.52
C ALA A 98 -11.03 4.74 -3.23
N THR A 99 -12.30 4.95 -2.85
CA THR A 99 -13.27 3.87 -2.57
C THR A 99 -14.09 3.44 -3.79
N SER A 100 -13.90 4.10 -4.93
CA SER A 100 -14.51 3.75 -6.23
C SER A 100 -13.52 3.92 -7.37
N VAL A 101 -13.75 3.22 -8.49
CA VAL A 101 -12.94 3.34 -9.72
C VAL A 101 -13.06 4.75 -10.31
N ASP A 102 -14.26 5.32 -10.36
CA ASP A 102 -14.51 6.65 -10.93
C ASP A 102 -13.76 7.75 -10.16
N ASP A 103 -13.74 7.67 -8.84
CA ASP A 103 -12.98 8.60 -8.00
C ASP A 103 -11.47 8.45 -8.20
N ALA A 104 -10.98 7.20 -8.27
CA ALA A 104 -9.57 6.93 -8.56
C ALA A 104 -9.16 7.42 -9.95
N ALA A 105 -10.02 7.24 -10.98
CA ALA A 105 -9.81 7.74 -12.32
C ALA A 105 -9.76 9.28 -12.35
N THR A 106 -10.69 9.92 -11.63
CA THR A 106 -10.70 11.39 -11.49
C THR A 106 -9.39 11.90 -10.87
N LEU A 107 -8.87 11.24 -9.85
CA LEU A 107 -7.62 11.63 -9.20
C LEU A 107 -6.42 11.42 -10.11
N ALA A 108 -6.32 10.27 -10.78
CA ALA A 108 -5.23 9.99 -11.73
C ALA A 108 -5.22 11.00 -12.88
N GLU A 109 -6.40 11.34 -13.45
CA GLU A 109 -6.53 12.34 -14.48
C GLU A 109 -6.17 13.74 -13.98
N THR A 110 -6.60 14.12 -12.77
CA THR A 110 -6.25 15.40 -12.16
C THR A 110 -4.73 15.51 -11.96
N ALA A 111 -4.08 14.45 -11.49
CA ALA A 111 -2.62 14.43 -11.33
C ALA A 111 -1.90 14.63 -12.67
N ARG A 112 -2.32 13.91 -13.74
CA ARG A 112 -1.75 14.08 -15.09
C ARG A 112 -1.91 15.50 -15.61
N ARG A 113 -3.10 16.10 -15.46
CA ARG A 113 -3.40 17.46 -15.97
C ARG A 113 -2.67 18.57 -15.22
N THR A 114 -2.41 18.38 -13.94
CA THR A 114 -1.68 19.38 -13.13
C THR A 114 -0.17 19.24 -13.25
N HIS A 115 0.34 18.15 -13.84
CA HIS A 115 1.77 17.81 -13.90
C HIS A 115 2.45 17.78 -12.52
N LEU A 116 1.67 17.57 -11.46
CA LEU A 116 2.18 17.41 -10.10
C LEU A 116 2.56 15.95 -9.82
N VAL A 117 3.54 15.77 -8.95
CA VAL A 117 3.85 14.43 -8.44
C VAL A 117 2.75 14.00 -7.47
N ALA A 118 2.12 12.87 -7.78
CA ALA A 118 1.04 12.28 -7.01
C ALA A 118 1.31 10.77 -6.86
N THR A 119 1.55 10.30 -5.64
CA THR A 119 2.05 8.94 -5.36
C THR A 119 1.18 8.23 -4.32
N VAL A 120 1.17 6.89 -4.42
CA VAL A 120 0.46 5.97 -3.51
C VAL A 120 1.48 5.02 -2.87
N PRO A 121 1.48 4.82 -1.54
CA PRO A 121 2.52 4.06 -0.85
C PRO A 121 2.39 2.54 -1.02
N PHE A 122 2.57 2.01 -2.23
CA PHE A 122 2.79 0.60 -2.45
C PHE A 122 4.24 0.25 -2.08
N VAL A 123 4.53 0.35 -0.80
CA VAL A 123 5.89 0.36 -0.25
C VAL A 123 6.61 -0.98 -0.34
N TYR A 124 5.89 -2.10 -0.53
CA TYR A 124 6.53 -3.41 -0.67
C TYR A 124 7.40 -3.55 -1.92
N ARG A 125 7.21 -2.70 -2.94
CA ARG A 125 8.14 -2.54 -4.07
C ARG A 125 9.54 -2.10 -3.64
N TYR A 126 9.70 -1.60 -2.41
CA TYR A 126 10.95 -1.04 -1.86
C TYR A 126 11.71 -2.00 -0.97
N HIS A 127 11.29 -3.26 -0.83
CA HIS A 127 12.16 -4.28 -0.25
C HIS A 127 13.34 -4.54 -1.20
N PRO A 128 14.59 -4.45 -0.73
CA PRO A 128 15.76 -4.67 -1.59
C PRO A 128 15.72 -6.01 -2.35
N VAL A 129 15.34 -7.09 -1.66
CA VAL A 129 15.25 -8.42 -2.30
C VAL A 129 14.08 -8.54 -3.29
N VAL A 130 13.03 -7.74 -3.15
CA VAL A 130 11.96 -7.64 -4.15
C VAL A 130 12.45 -6.93 -5.41
N ARG A 131 13.29 -5.90 -5.27
CA ARG A 131 13.99 -5.27 -6.41
C ARG A 131 14.91 -6.25 -7.12
N GLU A 132 15.60 -7.10 -6.36
CA GLU A 132 16.41 -8.17 -6.90
C GLU A 132 15.57 -9.18 -7.70
N ALA A 133 14.43 -9.63 -7.15
CA ALA A 133 13.51 -10.52 -7.86
C ALA A 133 13.07 -9.92 -9.20
N ARG A 134 12.64 -8.65 -9.19
CA ARG A 134 12.25 -7.95 -10.42
C ARG A 134 13.41 -7.86 -11.43
N ALA A 135 14.61 -7.52 -10.98
CA ALA A 135 15.76 -7.41 -11.86
C ALA A 135 16.09 -8.75 -12.55
N ARG A 136 16.04 -9.87 -11.82
CA ARG A 136 16.25 -11.22 -12.36
C ARG A 136 15.17 -11.62 -13.37
N ILE A 137 13.91 -11.31 -13.08
CA ILE A 137 12.80 -11.55 -14.01
C ILE A 137 12.98 -10.71 -15.29
N ALA A 138 13.27 -9.43 -15.14
CA ALA A 138 13.51 -8.53 -16.28
C ALA A 138 14.73 -8.92 -17.13
N ALA A 139 15.76 -9.49 -16.49
CA ALA A 139 16.92 -10.08 -17.20
C ALA A 139 16.57 -11.43 -17.87
N GLY A 140 15.36 -11.94 -17.67
CA GLY A 140 14.91 -13.20 -18.26
C GLY A 140 15.45 -14.45 -17.58
N GLU A 141 16.03 -14.37 -16.37
CA GLU A 141 16.61 -15.52 -15.69
C GLU A 141 15.60 -16.64 -15.44
N LEU A 142 14.35 -16.28 -15.08
CA LEU A 142 13.30 -17.26 -14.82
C LEU A 142 12.72 -17.87 -16.13
N GLY A 143 12.99 -17.27 -17.28
CA GLY A 143 12.29 -17.59 -18.53
C GLY A 143 10.84 -17.10 -18.52
N PRO A 144 10.02 -17.48 -19.51
CA PRO A 144 8.59 -17.18 -19.51
C PRO A 144 7.92 -17.65 -18.23
N LEU A 145 7.13 -16.77 -17.58
CA LEU A 145 6.36 -17.13 -16.39
C LEU A 145 5.26 -18.12 -16.73
N ARG A 146 4.97 -19.03 -15.81
CA ARG A 146 3.98 -20.12 -15.92
C ARG A 146 2.92 -20.07 -14.83
N LEU A 147 3.30 -19.61 -13.63
CA LEU A 147 2.41 -19.50 -12.47
C LEU A 147 2.85 -18.34 -11.59
N ILE A 148 1.88 -17.64 -11.00
CA ILE A 148 2.06 -16.63 -9.97
C ILE A 148 1.15 -16.98 -8.81
N HIS A 149 1.68 -17.12 -7.59
CA HIS A 149 0.80 -17.43 -6.48
C HIS A 149 1.29 -16.81 -5.17
N GLY A 150 0.37 -16.74 -4.18
CA GLY A 150 0.76 -16.21 -2.90
C GLY A 150 -0.37 -15.97 -1.92
N SER A 151 -0.03 -15.21 -0.90
CA SER A 151 -0.97 -14.85 0.16
C SER A 151 -0.60 -13.53 0.83
N TYR A 152 -1.59 -12.86 1.43
CA TYR A 152 -1.33 -11.83 2.41
C TYR A 152 -2.19 -12.08 3.65
N LEU A 153 -1.54 -12.48 4.73
CA LEU A 153 -2.20 -12.96 5.94
C LEU A 153 -1.82 -12.12 7.15
N GLN A 154 -2.84 -11.77 7.95
CA GLN A 154 -2.73 -11.03 9.20
C GLN A 154 -3.69 -11.62 10.24
N ASP A 155 -3.51 -11.32 11.55
CA ASP A 155 -4.37 -11.81 12.63
C ASP A 155 -5.01 -10.70 13.48
N TRP A 156 -4.78 -9.45 13.18
CA TRP A 156 -5.17 -8.32 14.04
C TRP A 156 -6.69 -8.06 14.14
N LEU A 157 -7.50 -8.64 13.24
CA LEU A 157 -8.96 -8.61 13.29
C LEU A 157 -9.58 -9.97 13.67
N MET A 158 -8.78 -10.90 14.20
CA MET A 158 -9.25 -12.22 14.61
C MET A 158 -10.27 -12.16 15.75
N ASP A 159 -10.09 -11.24 16.69
CA ASP A 159 -10.97 -11.06 17.83
C ASP A 159 -12.19 -10.21 17.46
N ALA A 160 -13.40 -10.64 17.85
CA ALA A 160 -14.63 -9.88 17.64
C ALA A 160 -14.66 -8.53 18.40
N GLY A 161 -13.86 -8.38 19.45
CA GLY A 161 -13.60 -7.10 20.12
C GLY A 161 -12.74 -6.13 19.32
N ALA A 162 -12.01 -6.60 18.30
CA ALA A 162 -11.21 -5.75 17.44
C ALA A 162 -12.08 -5.15 16.33
N ASN A 163 -12.26 -3.83 16.36
CA ASN A 163 -13.03 -3.10 15.36
C ASN A 163 -12.43 -1.71 15.13
N ASN A 164 -12.54 -1.19 13.91
CA ASN A 164 -12.13 0.17 13.56
C ASN A 164 -12.86 0.63 12.28
N TRP A 165 -12.58 1.86 11.85
CA TRP A 165 -13.21 2.51 10.71
C TRP A 165 -13.16 1.70 9.39
N ARG A 166 -12.21 0.77 9.21
CA ARG A 166 -12.10 -0.08 8.01
C ARG A 166 -13.25 -1.08 7.89
N VAL A 167 -13.83 -1.46 9.01
CA VAL A 167 -14.98 -2.39 9.06
C VAL A 167 -16.28 -1.70 8.64
N ASP A 168 -16.37 -0.37 8.79
CA ASP A 168 -17.51 0.43 8.34
C ASP A 168 -17.40 0.72 6.82
N PRO A 169 -18.29 0.17 5.96
CA PRO A 169 -18.22 0.38 4.51
C PRO A 169 -18.32 1.86 4.08
N ARG A 170 -18.93 2.72 4.92
CA ARG A 170 -19.04 4.16 4.63
C ARG A 170 -17.68 4.86 4.69
N GLN A 171 -16.73 4.34 5.47
CA GLN A 171 -15.39 4.88 5.65
C GLN A 171 -14.32 4.06 4.91
N GLY A 172 -14.45 2.74 4.92
CA GLY A 172 -13.51 1.79 4.33
C GLY A 172 -13.74 1.55 2.83
N GLY A 173 -15.01 1.66 2.37
CA GLY A 173 -15.40 1.29 1.01
C GLY A 173 -16.06 -0.09 0.94
N PRO A 174 -16.38 -0.59 -0.27
CA PRO A 174 -17.15 -1.81 -0.50
C PRO A 174 -16.39 -3.12 -0.19
N SER A 175 -15.09 -3.08 -0.08
CA SER A 175 -14.24 -4.22 0.28
C SER A 175 -13.31 -3.81 1.42
N ARG A 176 -13.08 -4.71 2.35
CA ARG A 176 -12.17 -4.49 3.47
C ARG A 176 -10.85 -5.22 3.26
N VAL A 177 -10.85 -6.56 3.38
CA VAL A 177 -9.59 -7.32 3.37
C VAL A 177 -8.90 -7.23 2.01
N PHE A 178 -9.65 -7.32 0.91
CA PHE A 178 -9.02 -7.26 -0.41
C PHE A 178 -8.54 -5.85 -0.74
N ALA A 179 -9.33 -4.82 -0.48
CA ALA A 179 -8.91 -3.43 -0.69
C ALA A 179 -7.73 -3.02 0.21
N ASP A 180 -7.70 -3.50 1.46
CA ASP A 180 -6.63 -3.13 2.42
C ASP A 180 -5.31 -3.86 2.12
N ILE A 181 -5.34 -5.18 1.93
CA ILE A 181 -4.12 -5.98 1.79
C ILE A 181 -4.00 -6.72 0.45
N GLY A 182 -5.09 -7.15 -0.18
CA GLY A 182 -5.07 -7.77 -1.51
C GLY A 182 -4.53 -6.83 -2.58
N SER A 183 -4.87 -5.54 -2.51
CA SER A 183 -4.36 -4.50 -3.41
C SER A 183 -2.83 -4.41 -3.41
N HIS A 184 -2.19 -4.52 -2.26
CA HIS A 184 -0.73 -4.56 -2.15
C HIS A 184 -0.11 -5.77 -2.84
N TRP A 185 -0.73 -6.95 -2.67
CA TRP A 185 -0.24 -8.17 -3.31
C TRP A 185 -0.35 -8.07 -4.83
N CYS A 186 -1.51 -7.64 -5.33
CA CYS A 186 -1.73 -7.49 -6.77
C CYS A 186 -0.77 -6.46 -7.40
N ASP A 187 -0.61 -5.29 -6.77
CA ASP A 187 0.34 -4.28 -7.21
C ASP A 187 1.75 -4.84 -7.27
N LEU A 188 2.16 -5.53 -6.22
CA LEU A 188 3.51 -6.05 -6.10
C LEU A 188 3.83 -7.11 -7.17
N VAL A 189 2.95 -8.10 -7.36
CA VAL A 189 3.23 -9.20 -8.28
C VAL A 189 3.09 -8.79 -9.74
N GLU A 190 2.14 -7.89 -10.09
CA GLU A 190 2.09 -7.29 -11.42
C GLU A 190 3.39 -6.53 -11.72
N TRP A 191 3.86 -5.74 -10.76
CA TRP A 191 5.08 -4.95 -10.92
C TRP A 191 6.34 -5.82 -10.99
N VAL A 192 6.49 -6.80 -10.10
CA VAL A 192 7.66 -7.72 -10.06
C VAL A 192 7.70 -8.61 -11.30
N GLY A 193 6.57 -9.21 -11.66
CA GLY A 193 6.45 -10.15 -12.79
C GLY A 193 6.41 -9.46 -14.16
N GLY A 194 6.13 -8.15 -14.21
CA GLY A 194 5.93 -7.44 -15.47
C GLY A 194 4.69 -7.92 -16.24
N GLN A 195 3.73 -8.53 -15.55
CA GLN A 195 2.50 -9.13 -16.09
C GLN A 195 1.29 -8.34 -15.63
N ARG A 196 0.26 -8.21 -16.47
CA ARG A 196 -1.00 -7.55 -16.09
C ARG A 196 -2.14 -8.57 -16.01
N PHE A 197 -2.88 -8.55 -14.91
CA PHE A 197 -4.10 -9.34 -14.77
C PHE A 197 -5.17 -8.86 -15.76
N ALA A 198 -5.76 -9.79 -16.51
CA ALA A 198 -6.79 -9.51 -17.50
C ALA A 198 -8.16 -10.03 -17.07
N GLU A 199 -8.21 -11.10 -16.28
CA GLU A 199 -9.44 -11.73 -15.82
C GLU A 199 -9.32 -12.11 -14.35
N VAL A 200 -10.45 -12.15 -13.63
CA VAL A 200 -10.53 -12.59 -12.23
C VAL A 200 -11.77 -13.44 -11.94
N SER A 201 -11.59 -14.44 -11.07
CA SER A 201 -12.66 -15.16 -10.36
C SER A 201 -12.35 -15.14 -8.87
N ALA A 202 -13.30 -14.70 -8.03
CA ALA A 202 -13.07 -14.49 -6.61
C ALA A 202 -14.21 -15.00 -5.73
N MET A 203 -13.88 -15.22 -4.45
CA MET A 203 -14.84 -15.55 -3.40
C MET A 203 -14.45 -14.85 -2.09
N PHE A 204 -15.46 -14.44 -1.32
CA PHE A 204 -15.33 -13.77 -0.04
C PHE A 204 -15.95 -14.61 1.09
N ALA A 205 -15.40 -14.44 2.30
CA ALA A 205 -15.98 -14.97 3.51
C ALA A 205 -15.93 -13.94 4.65
N THR A 206 -17.08 -13.72 5.29
CA THR A 206 -17.20 -12.98 6.55
C THR A 206 -17.27 -14.01 7.67
N VAL A 207 -16.16 -14.25 8.37
CA VAL A 207 -16.05 -15.31 9.41
C VAL A 207 -16.27 -14.78 10.81
N VAL A 208 -16.21 -13.44 10.99
CA VAL A 208 -16.56 -12.73 12.22
C VAL A 208 -17.72 -11.77 11.90
N PRO A 209 -18.98 -12.28 11.90
CA PRO A 209 -20.14 -11.53 11.41
C PRO A 209 -20.63 -10.43 12.36
N GLU A 210 -20.17 -10.43 13.61
CA GLU A 210 -20.48 -9.41 14.61
C GLU A 210 -19.21 -8.95 15.30
N ARG A 211 -19.08 -7.63 15.51
CA ARG A 211 -17.94 -7.01 16.17
C ARG A 211 -18.40 -6.00 17.20
N ALA A 212 -17.58 -5.80 18.26
CA ALA A 212 -17.80 -4.72 19.20
C ALA A 212 -17.84 -3.36 18.46
N ALA A 213 -18.60 -2.40 18.99
CA ALA A 213 -18.66 -1.05 18.44
C ALA A 213 -17.24 -0.48 18.22
N ALA A 214 -17.03 0.20 17.08
CA ALA A 214 -15.70 0.58 16.57
C ALA A 214 -14.89 1.38 17.59
N SER A 215 -13.65 0.97 17.85
CA SER A 215 -12.65 1.79 18.52
C SER A 215 -12.04 2.78 17.52
N ARG A 216 -11.59 3.95 18.01
CA ARG A 216 -10.94 4.96 17.14
C ARG A 216 -9.50 4.59 16.73
N GLN A 217 -8.92 3.57 17.36
CA GLN A 217 -7.52 3.18 17.12
C GLN A 217 -7.44 1.84 16.38
N SER A 218 -6.62 1.79 15.33
CA SER A 218 -6.26 0.53 14.66
C SER A 218 -5.32 -0.30 15.52
N PHE A 219 -5.40 -1.63 15.39
CA PHE A 219 -4.58 -2.61 16.13
C PHE A 219 -4.81 -2.62 17.67
N THR A 220 -5.95 -2.13 18.15
CA THR A 220 -6.34 -2.24 19.57
C THR A 220 -7.61 -3.08 19.71
N VAL A 221 -7.67 -3.88 20.75
CA VAL A 221 -8.88 -4.60 21.14
C VAL A 221 -9.74 -3.68 22.00
N ALA A 222 -11.03 -3.58 21.72
CA ALA A 222 -11.95 -2.83 22.58
C ALA A 222 -12.02 -3.46 23.97
N ALA A 223 -12.25 -2.65 25.01
CA ALA A 223 -12.53 -3.17 26.33
C ALA A 223 -13.80 -4.05 26.27
N SER A 224 -13.77 -5.22 26.93
CA SER A 224 -14.88 -6.16 26.97
C SER A 224 -16.17 -5.50 27.47
N GLY A 225 -17.30 -5.66 26.75
CA GLY A 225 -18.63 -5.22 27.19
C GLY A 225 -19.33 -4.18 26.32
N GLY A 226 -18.81 -3.85 25.13
CA GLY A 226 -19.52 -2.99 24.15
C GLY A 226 -20.66 -3.72 23.43
N ALA A 227 -21.61 -2.95 22.89
CA ALA A 227 -22.64 -3.49 21.99
C ALA A 227 -21.99 -4.13 20.77
N MET A 228 -22.50 -5.30 20.34
CA MET A 228 -22.06 -5.97 19.12
C MET A 228 -22.84 -5.41 17.93
N GLU A 229 -22.15 -5.16 16.83
CA GLU A 229 -22.72 -4.65 15.59
C GLU A 229 -22.46 -5.66 14.47
N ALA A 230 -23.47 -5.87 13.61
CA ALA A 230 -23.34 -6.74 12.45
C ALA A 230 -22.35 -6.16 11.42
N VAL A 231 -21.49 -7.01 10.89
CA VAL A 231 -20.47 -6.67 9.90
C VAL A 231 -20.72 -7.46 8.63
N SER A 232 -20.72 -6.75 7.49
CA SER A 232 -20.90 -7.36 6.15
C SER A 232 -19.61 -7.40 5.32
N SER A 233 -18.55 -6.70 5.74
CA SER A 233 -17.28 -6.71 5.02
C SER A 233 -16.54 -8.03 5.23
N GLU A 234 -15.84 -8.47 4.20
CA GLU A 234 -15.15 -9.76 4.19
C GLU A 234 -13.91 -9.77 5.10
N ASP A 235 -13.70 -10.89 5.80
CA ASP A 235 -12.49 -11.18 6.59
C ASP A 235 -11.43 -11.94 5.79
N VAL A 236 -11.90 -12.71 4.80
CA VAL A 236 -11.06 -13.55 3.93
C VAL A 236 -11.52 -13.40 2.49
N ALA A 237 -10.57 -13.33 1.57
CA ALA A 237 -10.81 -13.40 0.14
C ALA A 237 -9.83 -14.38 -0.52
N ALA A 238 -10.33 -15.15 -1.48
CA ALA A 238 -9.53 -15.94 -2.40
C ALA A 238 -9.84 -15.49 -3.83
N ALA A 239 -8.80 -15.24 -4.62
CA ALA A 239 -8.94 -14.80 -6.01
C ALA A 239 -8.00 -15.59 -6.92
N MET A 240 -8.52 -15.99 -8.09
CA MET A 240 -7.78 -16.52 -9.22
C MET A 240 -7.77 -15.47 -10.32
N PHE A 241 -6.62 -15.31 -10.98
CA PHE A 241 -6.46 -14.40 -12.09
C PHE A 241 -5.89 -15.13 -13.30
N ARG A 242 -6.08 -14.51 -14.46
CA ARG A 242 -5.33 -14.80 -15.68
C ARG A 242 -4.68 -13.52 -16.16
N THR A 243 -3.38 -13.58 -16.50
CA THR A 243 -2.70 -12.43 -17.10
C THR A 243 -3.04 -12.32 -18.59
N ARG A 244 -2.67 -11.19 -19.21
CA ARG A 244 -2.81 -11.01 -20.68
C ARG A 244 -2.06 -12.05 -21.49
N GLU A 245 -0.93 -12.52 -20.95
CA GLU A 245 -0.08 -13.55 -21.56
C GLU A 245 -0.60 -14.97 -21.26
N GLY A 246 -1.73 -15.09 -20.54
CA GLY A 246 -2.37 -16.37 -20.23
C GLY A 246 -1.81 -17.07 -18.98
N VAL A 247 -0.90 -16.43 -18.23
CA VAL A 247 -0.36 -16.99 -16.97
C VAL A 247 -1.45 -17.03 -15.91
N LEU A 248 -1.60 -18.17 -15.24
CA LEU A 248 -2.51 -18.28 -14.09
C LEU A 248 -1.88 -17.66 -12.85
N ALA A 249 -2.71 -16.99 -12.07
CA ALA A 249 -2.30 -16.48 -10.76
C ALA A 249 -3.37 -16.73 -9.70
N ASN A 250 -2.98 -16.85 -8.44
CA ASN A 250 -3.92 -16.95 -7.33
C ASN A 250 -3.38 -16.30 -6.05
N VAL A 251 -4.30 -15.79 -5.24
CA VAL A 251 -3.98 -15.22 -3.93
C VAL A 251 -5.05 -15.54 -2.90
N THR A 252 -4.62 -15.81 -1.67
CA THR A 252 -5.49 -15.83 -0.49
C THR A 252 -5.09 -14.67 0.42
N VAL A 253 -6.06 -13.85 0.81
CA VAL A 253 -5.87 -12.74 1.75
C VAL A 253 -6.78 -12.91 2.98
N SER A 254 -6.26 -12.63 4.16
CA SER A 254 -7.00 -12.78 5.42
C SER A 254 -6.46 -11.85 6.50
N GLN A 255 -7.37 -11.28 7.30
CA GLN A 255 -7.01 -10.51 8.51
C GLN A 255 -7.38 -11.25 9.80
N VAL A 256 -7.70 -12.55 9.69
CA VAL A 256 -8.12 -13.43 10.78
C VAL A 256 -7.32 -14.73 10.82
N SER A 257 -6.06 -14.72 10.40
CA SER A 257 -5.16 -15.88 10.35
C SER A 257 -4.24 -15.94 11.56
N PRO A 258 -4.54 -16.74 12.61
CA PRO A 258 -3.79 -16.73 13.87
C PRO A 258 -2.29 -16.93 13.67
N GLY A 259 -1.48 -16.10 14.32
CA GLY A 259 -0.02 -16.17 14.29
C GLY A 259 0.65 -15.46 13.12
N ARG A 260 -0.09 -15.07 12.07
CA ARG A 260 0.44 -14.27 10.97
C ARG A 260 0.30 -12.78 11.28
N LYS A 261 1.42 -12.10 11.44
CA LYS A 261 1.41 -10.69 11.85
C LYS A 261 1.30 -9.74 10.67
N ASN A 262 2.07 -10.00 9.61
CA ASN A 262 2.05 -9.20 8.36
C ASN A 262 2.71 -9.99 7.21
N ARG A 263 2.22 -11.19 6.93
CA ARG A 263 2.83 -12.09 5.93
C ARG A 263 2.28 -11.81 4.54
N LEU A 264 2.90 -10.91 3.81
CA LEU A 264 2.79 -10.84 2.35
C LEU A 264 3.82 -11.82 1.76
N TRP A 265 3.34 -12.80 1.02
CA TRP A 265 4.17 -13.80 0.37
C TRP A 265 3.77 -13.95 -1.09
N PHE A 266 4.75 -14.09 -1.95
CA PHE A 266 4.55 -14.47 -3.34
C PHE A 266 5.62 -15.46 -3.82
N GLU A 267 5.24 -16.25 -4.84
CA GLU A 267 6.14 -17.03 -5.66
C GLU A 267 5.77 -16.86 -7.13
N LEU A 268 6.78 -16.63 -7.96
CA LEU A 268 6.65 -16.55 -9.42
C LEU A 268 7.48 -17.67 -10.03
N ASP A 269 6.80 -18.56 -10.75
CA ASP A 269 7.40 -19.72 -11.38
C ASP A 269 7.58 -19.48 -12.87
N GLY A 270 8.82 -19.53 -13.31
CA GLY A 270 9.17 -19.47 -14.72
C GLY A 270 9.46 -20.84 -15.31
N SER A 271 9.87 -20.85 -16.57
CA SER A 271 10.24 -22.09 -17.26
C SER A 271 11.63 -22.61 -16.90
N ARG A 272 12.48 -21.80 -16.27
CA ARG A 272 13.86 -22.14 -15.91
C ARG A 272 14.15 -22.03 -14.41
N ALA A 273 13.47 -21.12 -13.74
CA ALA A 273 13.65 -20.91 -12.31
C ALA A 273 12.38 -20.31 -11.69
N SER A 274 12.28 -20.39 -10.37
CA SER A 274 11.25 -19.76 -9.56
C SER A 274 11.88 -18.78 -8.58
N VAL A 275 11.11 -17.76 -8.14
CA VAL A 275 11.52 -16.81 -7.12
C VAL A 275 10.42 -16.64 -6.10
N SER A 276 10.78 -16.63 -4.80
CA SER A 276 9.83 -16.46 -3.70
C SER A 276 10.31 -15.45 -2.68
N PHE A 277 9.38 -14.61 -2.21
CA PHE A 277 9.59 -13.60 -1.17
C PHE A 277 8.57 -13.75 -0.05
N ASP A 278 9.01 -13.59 1.19
CA ASP A 278 8.18 -13.55 2.39
C ASP A 278 8.49 -12.30 3.21
N GLN A 279 7.48 -11.46 3.42
CA GLN A 279 7.60 -10.21 4.20
C GLN A 279 8.00 -10.48 5.67
N GLU A 280 7.64 -11.62 6.26
CA GLU A 280 8.05 -12.00 7.62
C GLU A 280 9.49 -12.53 7.68
N ASP A 281 10.13 -12.78 6.52
CA ASP A 281 11.58 -13.03 6.35
C ASP A 281 12.17 -12.15 5.22
N SER A 282 12.00 -10.84 5.34
CA SER A 282 12.27 -9.87 4.29
C SER A 282 13.75 -9.67 3.92
N GLU A 283 14.67 -10.32 4.63
CA GLU A 283 16.10 -10.27 4.34
C GLU A 283 16.53 -11.28 3.26
N ARG A 284 15.62 -12.18 2.83
CA ARG A 284 15.94 -13.31 1.97
C ARG A 284 15.03 -13.39 0.76
N LEU A 285 15.62 -13.83 -0.34
CA LEU A 285 14.94 -14.20 -1.55
C LEU A 285 15.30 -15.65 -1.88
N TRP A 286 14.31 -16.53 -1.95
CA TRP A 286 14.52 -17.89 -2.40
C TRP A 286 14.47 -17.95 -3.93
N LEU A 287 15.37 -18.73 -4.51
CA LEU A 287 15.48 -19.01 -5.94
C LEU A 287 15.51 -20.52 -6.13
N GLY A 288 14.56 -21.05 -6.89
CA GLY A 288 14.45 -22.49 -7.20
C GLY A 288 14.88 -22.79 -8.63
N TYR A 289 15.74 -23.76 -8.80
CA TYR A 289 16.16 -24.32 -10.08
C TYR A 289 15.79 -25.81 -10.14
N ALA A 290 15.92 -26.43 -11.31
CA ALA A 290 15.51 -27.83 -11.47
C ALA A 290 16.37 -28.82 -10.65
N ASP A 291 17.61 -28.48 -10.36
CA ASP A 291 18.62 -29.34 -9.71
C ASP A 291 19.04 -28.84 -8.34
N HIS A 292 18.79 -27.58 -7.99
CA HIS A 292 19.13 -26.98 -6.69
C HIS A 292 18.25 -25.80 -6.36
N SER A 293 18.43 -25.24 -5.17
CA SER A 293 17.87 -23.94 -4.79
C SER A 293 18.93 -23.05 -4.15
N GLU A 294 18.75 -21.76 -4.26
CA GLU A 294 19.61 -20.72 -3.70
C GLU A 294 18.82 -19.82 -2.75
N CYS A 295 19.52 -19.21 -1.81
CA CYS A 295 18.98 -18.15 -0.97
C CYS A 295 19.86 -16.91 -1.15
N PHE A 296 19.32 -15.89 -1.82
CA PHE A 296 19.97 -14.58 -1.89
C PHE A 296 19.66 -13.81 -0.61
N VAL A 297 20.68 -13.38 0.10
CA VAL A 297 20.55 -12.56 1.31
C VAL A 297 20.79 -11.10 0.94
N ARG A 298 19.95 -10.20 1.45
CA ARG A 298 20.13 -8.77 1.25
C ARG A 298 21.55 -8.33 1.66
N ASP A 299 22.24 -7.68 0.74
CA ASP A 299 23.60 -7.18 0.96
C ASP A 299 23.84 -5.91 0.14
N PRO A 300 24.26 -4.77 0.74
CA PRO A 300 24.50 -3.53 0.00
C PRO A 300 25.62 -3.63 -1.05
N SER A 301 26.41 -4.69 -1.05
CA SER A 301 27.50 -4.93 -2.02
C SER A 301 27.14 -5.92 -3.12
N ALA A 302 25.98 -6.61 -3.05
CA ALA A 302 25.62 -7.71 -3.94
C ALA A 302 24.32 -7.41 -4.71
N GLY A 303 24.02 -8.22 -5.75
CA GLY A 303 22.79 -8.18 -6.53
C GLY A 303 22.66 -6.98 -7.47
N SER A 304 21.42 -6.66 -7.84
CA SER A 304 21.08 -5.59 -8.78
C SER A 304 21.38 -4.19 -8.21
N ALA A 305 21.45 -3.19 -9.10
CA ALA A 305 21.71 -1.80 -8.70
C ALA A 305 20.64 -1.27 -7.72
N GLU A 306 19.36 -1.60 -7.98
CA GLU A 306 18.26 -1.17 -7.13
C GLU A 306 18.24 -1.89 -5.78
N GLN A 307 18.60 -3.18 -5.74
CA GLN A 307 18.81 -3.90 -4.48
C GLN A 307 19.86 -3.21 -3.63
N ARG A 308 21.05 -2.91 -4.21
CA ARG A 308 22.13 -2.22 -3.50
C ARG A 308 21.75 -0.83 -3.05
N ARG A 309 21.03 -0.07 -3.87
CA ARG A 309 20.55 1.29 -3.53
C ARG A 309 19.65 1.29 -2.31
N LEU A 310 18.77 0.29 -2.17
CA LEU A 310 17.81 0.19 -1.09
C LEU A 310 18.34 -0.56 0.14
N ALA A 311 19.42 -1.31 0.01
CA ALA A 311 20.07 -2.00 1.13
C ALA A 311 20.93 -1.00 1.94
N VAL A 312 20.30 -0.25 2.85
CA VAL A 312 20.96 0.84 3.60
C VAL A 312 21.70 0.38 4.87
N LEU A 313 21.50 -0.88 5.29
CA LEU A 313 22.18 -1.47 6.44
C LEU A 313 23.11 -2.61 5.98
N PRO A 314 24.20 -2.91 6.70
CA PRO A 314 25.04 -4.06 6.40
C PRO A 314 24.23 -5.38 6.42
N ALA A 315 24.70 -6.39 5.69
CA ALA A 315 24.11 -7.72 5.74
C ALA A 315 24.02 -8.25 7.18
N GLY A 316 22.91 -8.93 7.52
CA GLY A 316 22.66 -9.43 8.87
C GLY A 316 22.11 -8.39 9.86
N HIS A 317 21.96 -7.13 9.47
CA HIS A 317 21.25 -6.11 10.26
C HIS A 317 19.86 -5.93 9.66
N ALA A 318 18.82 -6.38 10.36
CA ALA A 318 17.47 -6.45 9.84
C ALA A 318 16.95 -5.10 9.29
N GLN A 319 16.42 -5.14 8.08
CA GLN A 319 15.81 -4.04 7.36
C GLN A 319 14.40 -4.46 6.90
N GLY A 320 13.42 -3.57 6.96
CA GLY A 320 12.04 -3.96 6.63
C GLY A 320 11.12 -2.79 6.30
N TYR A 321 9.85 -2.90 6.68
CA TYR A 321 8.76 -1.99 6.33
C TYR A 321 9.10 -0.50 6.52
N ALA A 322 9.76 -0.14 7.62
CA ALA A 322 10.09 1.27 7.89
C ALA A 322 11.02 1.85 6.81
N GLN A 323 12.07 1.12 6.44
CA GLN A 323 13.02 1.54 5.41
C GLN A 323 12.38 1.56 4.01
N CYS A 324 11.43 0.66 3.73
CA CYS A 324 10.66 0.69 2.49
C CYS A 324 9.84 1.98 2.39
N PHE A 325 9.22 2.39 3.48
CA PHE A 325 8.45 3.64 3.54
C PHE A 325 9.36 4.87 3.40
N GLU A 326 10.49 4.88 4.08
CA GLU A 326 11.51 5.94 4.01
C GLU A 326 12.02 6.11 2.58
N ALA A 327 12.34 5.00 1.90
CA ALA A 327 12.82 5.01 0.51
C ALA A 327 11.72 5.47 -0.48
N PHE A 328 10.48 5.03 -0.30
CA PHE A 328 9.33 5.49 -1.10
C PHE A 328 9.15 7.01 -1.00
N VAL A 329 9.17 7.57 0.20
CA VAL A 329 9.04 9.03 0.40
C VAL A 329 10.24 9.78 -0.17
N ALA A 330 11.46 9.24 -0.01
CA ALA A 330 12.65 9.83 -0.61
C ALA A 330 12.56 9.87 -2.15
N ASP A 331 12.13 8.78 -2.78
CA ASP A 331 11.91 8.70 -4.23
C ASP A 331 10.78 9.65 -4.69
N THR A 332 9.71 9.77 -3.92
CA THR A 332 8.65 10.77 -4.21
C THR A 332 9.23 12.20 -4.23
N TYR A 333 10.07 12.53 -3.26
CA TYR A 333 10.68 13.86 -3.21
C TYR A 333 11.77 14.05 -4.28
N ALA A 334 12.46 12.99 -4.68
CA ALA A 334 13.36 13.02 -5.83
C ALA A 334 12.58 13.30 -7.13
N ALA A 335 11.42 12.68 -7.30
CA ALA A 335 10.54 12.96 -8.43
C ALA A 335 10.04 14.42 -8.45
N ILE A 336 9.70 15.00 -7.30
CA ILE A 336 9.34 16.43 -7.18
C ILE A 336 10.51 17.33 -7.61
N ARG A 337 11.75 16.88 -7.43
CA ARG A 337 12.95 17.60 -7.90
C ARG A 337 13.32 17.37 -9.36
N GLY A 338 12.50 16.58 -10.08
CA GLY A 338 12.68 16.29 -11.51
C GLY A 338 13.45 15.01 -11.83
N GLU A 339 13.79 14.19 -10.83
CA GLU A 339 14.36 12.87 -11.01
C GLU A 339 13.29 11.86 -11.46
N ARG A 340 13.70 10.67 -11.92
CA ARG A 340 12.80 9.59 -12.36
C ARG A 340 13.15 8.28 -11.65
N PRO A 341 12.81 8.13 -10.35
CA PRO A 341 13.07 6.89 -9.63
C PRO A 341 12.34 5.70 -10.26
N GLU A 342 13.03 4.57 -10.41
CA GLU A 342 12.43 3.36 -10.96
C GLU A 342 11.32 2.84 -10.06
N GLY A 343 10.16 2.51 -10.66
CA GLY A 343 9.07 1.83 -9.98
C GLY A 343 8.40 2.65 -8.89
N LEU A 344 8.50 3.99 -8.93
CA LEU A 344 7.76 4.87 -8.03
C LEU A 344 6.25 4.71 -8.27
N PRO A 345 5.47 4.24 -7.29
CA PRO A 345 4.04 4.06 -7.45
C PRO A 345 3.31 5.42 -7.51
N THR A 346 2.52 5.60 -8.56
CA THR A 346 1.77 6.83 -8.84
C THR A 346 0.27 6.64 -8.65
N PHE A 347 -0.51 7.68 -8.87
CA PHE A 347 -1.96 7.59 -8.89
C PHE A 347 -2.49 6.68 -10.02
N ASP A 348 -1.73 6.44 -11.08
CA ASP A 348 -2.09 5.45 -12.09
C ASP A 348 -2.02 4.01 -11.53
N ASP A 349 -1.04 3.71 -10.70
CA ASP A 349 -0.97 2.43 -9.97
C ASP A 349 -2.12 2.32 -8.95
N GLY A 350 -2.48 3.42 -8.30
CA GLY A 350 -3.65 3.51 -7.42
C GLY A 350 -4.97 3.25 -8.15
N LEU A 351 -5.13 3.78 -9.36
CA LEU A 351 -6.28 3.51 -10.22
C LEU A 351 -6.32 2.04 -10.66
N ARG A 352 -5.16 1.47 -11.05
CA ARG A 352 -5.07 0.05 -11.39
C ARG A 352 -5.52 -0.84 -10.22
N ALA A 353 -5.05 -0.56 -9.02
CA ALA A 353 -5.44 -1.30 -7.81
C ALA A 353 -6.96 -1.17 -7.51
N ALA A 354 -7.54 0.01 -7.76
CA ALA A 354 -8.99 0.22 -7.62
C ALA A 354 -9.79 -0.61 -8.63
N ARG A 355 -9.37 -0.68 -9.89
CA ARG A 355 -10.00 -1.52 -10.93
C ARG A 355 -9.94 -3.00 -10.59
N ILE A 356 -8.77 -3.50 -10.18
CA ILE A 356 -8.64 -4.89 -9.75
C ILE A 356 -9.58 -5.18 -8.57
N THR A 357 -9.60 -4.31 -7.56
CA THR A 357 -10.46 -4.47 -6.38
C THR A 357 -11.94 -4.49 -6.75
N ASP A 358 -12.38 -3.58 -7.61
CA ASP A 358 -13.76 -3.52 -8.10
C ASP A 358 -14.18 -4.83 -8.79
N ARG A 359 -13.35 -5.33 -9.70
CA ARG A 359 -13.62 -6.59 -10.41
C ARG A 359 -13.60 -7.80 -9.47
N VAL A 360 -12.73 -7.84 -8.47
CA VAL A 360 -12.73 -8.87 -7.44
C VAL A 360 -14.03 -8.86 -6.63
N VAL A 361 -14.51 -7.69 -6.19
CA VAL A 361 -15.79 -7.56 -5.50
C VAL A 361 -16.97 -8.01 -6.39
N ALA A 362 -17.00 -7.54 -7.63
CA ALA A 362 -18.03 -7.90 -8.58
C ALA A 362 -18.03 -9.41 -8.89
N SER A 363 -16.85 -10.02 -9.06
CA SER A 363 -16.70 -11.45 -9.29
C SER A 363 -17.15 -12.29 -8.09
N ALA A 364 -16.75 -11.90 -6.87
CA ALA A 364 -17.19 -12.58 -5.65
C ALA A 364 -18.71 -12.53 -5.46
N THR A 365 -19.36 -11.43 -5.89
CA THR A 365 -20.81 -11.25 -5.82
C THR A 365 -21.53 -12.07 -6.90
N SER A 366 -21.09 -11.95 -8.15
CA SER A 366 -21.72 -12.62 -9.30
C SER A 366 -21.37 -14.09 -9.43
N ARG A 367 -20.25 -14.54 -8.84
CA ARG A 367 -19.66 -15.87 -8.96
C ARG A 367 -19.26 -16.24 -10.40
N HIS A 368 -18.84 -15.23 -11.17
CA HIS A 368 -18.37 -15.41 -12.55
C HIS A 368 -16.95 -14.88 -12.71
N TRP A 369 -16.26 -15.39 -13.75
CA TRP A 369 -15.06 -14.74 -14.27
C TRP A 369 -15.43 -13.39 -14.88
N LEU A 370 -14.65 -12.36 -14.59
CA LEU A 370 -14.84 -11.01 -15.10
C LEU A 370 -13.53 -10.46 -15.65
N ASP A 371 -13.64 -9.69 -16.74
CA ASP A 371 -12.51 -8.96 -17.31
C ASP A 371 -12.06 -7.80 -16.41
N ILE A 372 -10.77 -7.57 -16.35
CA ILE A 372 -10.14 -6.45 -15.66
C ILE A 372 -9.62 -5.48 -16.73
N GLU A 373 -10.24 -4.32 -16.82
CA GLU A 373 -9.82 -3.23 -17.71
C GLU A 373 -8.48 -2.62 -17.26
N ASP A 374 -7.78 -1.97 -18.21
CA ASP A 374 -6.52 -1.25 -17.94
C ASP A 374 -6.68 0.08 -17.23
#